data_a3ea1cf5d4aa78cf62e469feca5a3eca
#
_entry.id   a3ea1cf5d4aa78cf62e469feca5a3eca
#
_cell.length_a   1.000
_cell.length_b   1.000
_cell.length_c   1.000
_cell.angle_alpha   90.00
_cell.angle_beta   90.00
_cell.angle_gamma   90.00
#
_symmetry.space_group_name_H-M   'P 1'
#
loop_
_entity.id
_entity.type
_entity.pdbx_description
1 polymer ?
#
loop_
_entity_poly.entity_id
_entity_poly.type
_entity_poly.pdbx_seq_one_letter_code
_entity_poly.pdbx_strand_id
1 'polypeptide(L)'
;MSVEVRLEPGRLARALRLRGGIVERRLRARTEKVAAIARSEAPGSMGRGIVTRIEQVPRGLAGVITSTHPASVYVLGGTRPHLIRPRRRNGVLRFEVGGDVVYTRLVRHPGTRANNFLERALRLGR
;
A
#
# COMPACT_ATOMS: atom_id res chain seq x y z
N MET A 1 6.10 -5.39 -7.45
CA MET A 1 6.45 -5.45 -6.01
C MET A 1 5.26 -5.02 -5.18
N SER A 2 5.06 -5.65 -4.06
CA SER A 2 4.02 -5.33 -3.11
C SER A 2 4.63 -4.83 -1.79
N VAL A 3 3.85 -4.02 -1.08
CA VAL A 3 4.24 -3.50 0.25
C VAL A 3 3.17 -3.91 1.25
N GLU A 4 3.58 -4.41 2.39
CA GLU A 4 2.69 -4.88 3.42
C GLU A 4 3.02 -4.31 4.80
N VAL A 5 2.00 -4.21 5.64
CA VAL A 5 2.14 -3.93 7.07
C VAL A 5 1.56 -5.10 7.86
N ARG A 6 2.11 -5.38 9.01
CA ARG A 6 1.72 -6.50 9.86
C ARG A 6 1.22 -6.01 11.20
N LEU A 7 0.06 -6.53 11.61
CA LEU A 7 -0.47 -6.33 12.95
C LEU A 7 -0.21 -7.60 13.76
N GLU A 8 0.62 -7.50 14.76
CA GLU A 8 0.89 -8.64 15.65
C GLU A 8 0.03 -8.53 16.91
N PRO A 9 -0.60 -9.64 17.36
CA PRO A 9 -1.33 -9.65 18.62
C PRO A 9 -0.37 -9.59 19.81
N GLY A 10 -0.89 -9.13 20.97
CA GLY A 10 -0.14 -9.07 22.22
C GLY A 10 0.23 -10.45 22.79
N ARG A 11 0.92 -10.46 23.95
CA ARG A 11 1.43 -11.69 24.59
C ARG A 11 0.35 -12.75 24.86
N LEU A 12 -0.85 -12.33 25.28
CA LEU A 12 -1.97 -13.24 25.55
C LEU A 12 -2.38 -14.00 24.29
N ALA A 13 -2.41 -13.33 23.15
CA ALA A 13 -2.76 -13.93 21.88
C ALA A 13 -1.69 -14.92 21.38
N ARG A 14 -0.43 -14.78 21.80
CA ARG A 14 0.64 -15.75 21.50
C ARG A 14 0.41 -17.10 22.17
N ALA A 15 -0.14 -17.10 23.38
CA ALA A 15 -0.47 -18.32 24.11
C ALA A 15 -1.68 -19.03 23.52
N LEU A 16 -2.55 -18.32 22.85
CA LEU A 16 -3.82 -18.81 22.30
C LEU A 16 -3.76 -18.97 20.79
N ARG A 17 -2.85 -19.79 20.29
CA ARG A 17 -2.66 -20.05 18.84
C ARG A 17 -3.84 -20.76 18.16
N LEU A 18 -5.05 -20.51 18.61
CA LEU A 18 -6.23 -21.21 18.12
C LEU A 18 -6.74 -20.58 16.82
N ARG A 19 -6.57 -21.30 15.71
CA ARG A 19 -7.27 -20.96 14.48
C ARG A 19 -8.77 -21.13 14.67
N GLY A 20 -9.54 -20.16 14.16
CA GLY A 20 -10.98 -20.13 14.31
C GLY A 20 -11.47 -19.68 15.69
N GLY A 21 -10.56 -19.35 16.61
CA GLY A 21 -10.90 -18.90 17.95
C GLY A 21 -11.24 -17.41 18.03
N ILE A 22 -11.58 -16.96 19.23
CA ILE A 22 -11.96 -15.57 19.48
C ILE A 22 -10.82 -14.58 19.17
N VAL A 23 -9.57 -14.99 19.42
CA VAL A 23 -8.39 -14.15 19.14
C VAL A 23 -8.23 -13.90 17.64
N GLU A 24 -8.35 -14.94 16.83
CA GLU A 24 -8.29 -14.80 15.38
C GLU A 24 -9.41 -13.91 14.85
N ARG A 25 -10.63 -14.09 15.35
CA ARG A 25 -11.78 -13.25 14.94
C ARG A 25 -11.56 -11.77 15.27
N ARG A 26 -11.06 -11.48 16.47
CA ARG A 26 -10.74 -10.09 16.87
C ARG A 26 -9.60 -9.49 16.06
N LEU A 27 -8.57 -10.29 15.80
CA LEU A 27 -7.44 -9.86 14.97
C LEU A 27 -7.90 -9.59 13.53
N ARG A 28 -8.72 -10.47 12.98
CA ARG A 28 -9.31 -10.29 11.63
C ARG A 28 -10.15 -9.02 11.55
N ALA A 29 -11.02 -8.78 12.52
CA ALA A 29 -11.85 -7.58 12.58
C ALA A 29 -10.98 -6.30 12.63
N ARG A 30 -9.92 -6.31 13.42
CA ARG A 30 -8.99 -5.18 13.52
C ARG A 30 -8.19 -5.00 12.23
N THR A 31 -7.73 -6.08 11.63
CA THR A 31 -7.02 -6.05 10.34
C THR A 31 -7.91 -5.45 9.24
N GLU A 32 -9.18 -5.87 9.17
CA GLU A 32 -10.14 -5.31 8.21
C GLU A 32 -10.44 -3.84 8.47
N LYS A 33 -10.51 -3.41 9.73
CA LYS A 33 -10.68 -2.00 10.09
C LYS A 33 -9.51 -1.15 9.57
N VAL A 34 -8.29 -1.59 9.81
CA VAL A 34 -7.09 -0.90 9.32
C VAL A 34 -7.05 -0.90 7.79
N ALA A 35 -7.39 -2.02 7.17
CA ALA A 35 -7.45 -2.12 5.70
C ALA A 35 -8.48 -1.17 5.10
N ALA A 36 -9.65 -1.02 5.73
CA ALA A 36 -10.67 -0.07 5.29
C ALA A 36 -10.15 1.38 5.34
N ILE A 37 -9.45 1.74 6.41
CA ILE A 37 -8.80 3.06 6.51
C ILE A 37 -7.75 3.23 5.42
N ALA A 38 -6.91 2.22 5.21
CA ALA A 38 -5.87 2.26 4.17
C ALA A 38 -6.48 2.43 2.77
N ARG A 39 -7.59 1.75 2.47
CA ARG A 39 -8.29 1.91 1.20
C ARG A 39 -8.83 3.33 1.00
N SER A 40 -9.33 3.95 2.05
CA SER A 40 -9.83 5.34 1.98
C SER A 40 -8.70 6.37 1.85
N GLU A 41 -7.55 6.10 2.44
CA GLU A 41 -6.38 6.98 2.42
C GLU A 41 -5.51 6.80 1.17
N ALA A 42 -5.64 5.68 0.47
CA ALA A 42 -4.82 5.37 -0.70
C ALA A 42 -5.19 6.27 -1.89
N PRO A 43 -4.19 6.79 -2.61
CA PRO A 43 -4.45 7.66 -3.76
C PRO A 43 -4.98 6.89 -4.97
N GLY A 44 -5.87 7.52 -5.74
CA GLY A 44 -6.40 6.99 -7.00
C GLY A 44 -7.05 5.61 -6.86
N SER A 45 -6.70 4.70 -7.73
CA SER A 45 -7.22 3.33 -7.76
C SER A 45 -6.45 2.36 -6.86
N MET A 46 -5.43 2.83 -6.16
CA MET A 46 -4.53 1.98 -5.37
C MET A 46 -5.26 1.22 -4.25
N GLY A 47 -6.32 1.81 -3.68
CA GLY A 47 -7.11 1.16 -2.64
C GLY A 47 -7.73 -0.18 -3.05
N ARG A 48 -8.00 -0.38 -4.32
CA ARG A 48 -8.55 -1.64 -4.84
C ARG A 48 -7.57 -2.81 -4.74
N GLY A 49 -6.28 -2.53 -4.70
CA GLY A 49 -5.23 -3.53 -4.58
C GLY A 49 -4.84 -3.85 -3.14
N ILE A 50 -5.54 -3.32 -2.14
CA ILE A 50 -5.27 -3.62 -0.74
C ILE A 50 -5.99 -4.88 -0.34
N VAL A 51 -5.22 -5.90 0.05
CA VAL A 51 -5.71 -7.20 0.47
C VAL A 51 -5.24 -7.51 1.89
N THR A 52 -5.97 -8.39 2.57
CA THR A 52 -5.69 -8.80 3.94
C THR A 52 -5.52 -10.29 4.04
N ARG A 53 -4.74 -10.74 5.01
CA ARG A 53 -4.65 -12.14 5.41
C ARG A 53 -4.26 -12.25 6.89
N ILE A 54 -4.58 -13.39 7.47
CA ILE A 54 -4.08 -13.75 8.80
C ILE A 54 -3.06 -14.86 8.59
N GLU A 55 -1.86 -14.68 9.12
CA GLU A 55 -0.83 -15.72 9.05
C GLU A 55 -0.34 -16.12 10.43
N GLN A 56 0.11 -17.37 10.53
CA GLN A 56 0.78 -17.85 11.72
C GLN A 56 2.24 -17.42 11.68
N VAL A 57 2.69 -16.87 12.80
CA VAL A 57 4.07 -16.47 13.00
C VAL A 57 4.60 -17.16 14.26
N PRO A 58 5.92 -17.25 14.48
CA PRO A 58 6.46 -17.92 15.67
C PRO A 58 5.90 -17.41 16.99
N ARG A 59 5.48 -16.14 17.03
CA ARG A 59 4.91 -15.48 18.21
C ARG A 59 3.39 -15.56 18.32
N GLY A 60 2.70 -16.24 17.40
CA GLY A 60 1.25 -16.39 17.38
C GLY A 60 0.63 -16.12 16.02
N LEU A 61 -0.31 -15.18 15.97
CA LEU A 61 -1.00 -14.77 14.74
C LEU A 61 -0.64 -13.34 14.41
N ALA A 62 -0.57 -13.03 13.12
CA ALA A 62 -0.38 -11.66 12.60
C ALA A 62 -1.44 -11.36 11.55
N GLY A 63 -2.02 -10.16 11.62
CA GLY A 63 -2.81 -9.59 10.53
C GLY A 63 -1.87 -8.91 9.55
N VAL A 64 -2.01 -9.23 8.27
CA VAL A 64 -1.15 -8.68 7.22
C VAL A 64 -2.01 -7.94 6.19
N ILE A 65 -1.62 -6.69 5.92
CA ILE A 65 -2.26 -5.83 4.93
C ILE A 65 -1.23 -5.56 3.84
N THR A 66 -1.55 -5.93 2.61
CA THR A 66 -0.65 -5.80 1.48
C THR A 66 -1.25 -4.87 0.44
N SER A 67 -0.46 -3.90 -0.01
CA SER A 67 -0.78 -3.09 -1.18
C SER A 67 -0.15 -3.75 -2.41
N THR A 68 -0.99 -4.28 -3.29
CA THR A 68 -0.55 -5.06 -4.46
C THR A 68 -0.37 -4.21 -5.72
N HIS A 69 -0.75 -2.94 -5.67
CA HIS A 69 -0.61 -2.07 -6.83
C HIS A 69 0.87 -1.90 -7.22
N PRO A 70 1.21 -1.95 -8.52
CA PRO A 70 2.60 -1.86 -8.98
C PRO A 70 3.33 -0.58 -8.54
N ALA A 71 2.62 0.52 -8.36
CA ALA A 71 3.18 1.80 -7.95
C ALA A 71 3.33 1.97 -6.42
N SER A 72 2.97 0.96 -5.62
CA SER A 72 2.94 1.08 -4.14
C SER A 72 4.26 1.53 -3.55
N VAL A 73 5.38 0.96 -4.00
CA VAL A 73 6.71 1.32 -3.49
C VAL A 73 7.02 2.79 -3.73
N TYR A 74 6.68 3.30 -4.91
CA TYR A 74 6.94 4.69 -5.28
C TYR A 74 6.04 5.67 -4.53
N VAL A 75 4.78 5.32 -4.30
CA VAL A 75 3.84 6.16 -3.55
C VAL A 75 4.23 6.21 -2.07
N LEU A 76 4.51 5.07 -1.47
CA LEU A 76 4.82 4.99 -0.04
C LEU A 76 6.15 5.67 0.31
N GLY A 77 7.17 5.48 -0.52
CA GLY A 77 8.51 6.03 -0.30
C GLY A 77 8.79 7.35 -1.01
N GLY A 78 7.91 7.78 -1.91
CA GLY A 78 8.16 8.91 -2.79
C GLY A 78 9.18 8.60 -3.88
N THR A 79 9.38 9.54 -4.78
CA THR A 79 10.38 9.44 -5.84
C THR A 79 11.22 10.70 -5.91
N ARG A 80 12.48 10.54 -6.31
CA ARG A 80 13.36 11.67 -6.58
C ARG A 80 13.04 12.32 -7.93
N PRO A 81 13.44 13.58 -8.15
CA PRO A 81 13.37 14.17 -9.48
C PRO A 81 14.08 13.30 -10.51
N HIS A 82 13.46 13.08 -11.64
CA HIS A 82 14.00 12.20 -12.68
C HIS A 82 13.52 12.62 -14.06
N LEU A 83 14.17 12.08 -15.08
CA LEU A 83 13.80 12.29 -16.47
C LEU A 83 12.94 11.12 -16.95
N ILE A 84 11.86 11.42 -17.65
CA ILE A 84 11.00 10.43 -18.28
C ILE A 84 11.22 10.48 -19.78
N ARG A 85 11.55 9.31 -20.36
CA ARG A 85 11.76 9.14 -21.80
C ARG A 85 10.83 8.06 -22.34
N PRO A 86 10.43 8.13 -23.62
CA PRO A 86 9.64 7.07 -24.21
C PRO A 86 10.44 5.77 -24.27
N ARG A 87 9.75 4.64 -24.14
CA ARG A 87 10.39 3.31 -24.20
C ARG A 87 10.97 2.97 -25.56
N ARG A 88 10.36 3.49 -26.64
CA ARG A 88 10.82 3.29 -28.01
C ARG A 88 11.77 4.40 -28.41
N ARG A 89 12.83 4.07 -29.11
CA ARG A 89 13.89 5.01 -29.54
C ARG A 89 13.36 6.23 -30.28
N ASN A 90 12.34 6.04 -31.16
CA ASN A 90 11.70 7.12 -31.92
C ASN A 90 10.29 7.43 -31.41
N GLY A 91 9.97 7.04 -30.18
CA GLY A 91 8.67 7.28 -29.57
C GLY A 91 8.54 8.69 -29.01
N VAL A 92 7.31 9.04 -28.65
CA VAL A 92 6.97 10.28 -27.95
C VAL A 92 6.14 9.95 -26.72
N LEU A 93 6.26 10.78 -25.70
CA LEU A 93 5.40 10.74 -24.53
C LEU A 93 4.15 11.56 -24.81
N ARG A 94 3.00 11.03 -24.40
CA ARG A 94 1.71 11.71 -24.49
C ARG A 94 1.14 11.86 -23.07
N PHE A 95 0.75 13.07 -22.71
CA PHE A 95 0.09 13.34 -21.44
C PHE A 95 -0.82 14.56 -21.54
N GLU A 96 -1.72 14.69 -20.58
CA GLU A 96 -2.67 15.80 -20.52
C GLU A 96 -2.25 16.78 -19.43
N VAL A 97 -2.25 18.06 -19.80
CA VAL A 97 -2.00 19.17 -18.87
C VAL A 97 -3.08 20.21 -19.06
N GLY A 98 -3.89 20.46 -18.04
CA GLY A 98 -4.93 21.48 -18.08
C GLY A 98 -5.97 21.28 -19.16
N GLY A 99 -6.26 20.04 -19.55
CA GLY A 99 -7.18 19.69 -20.63
C GLY A 99 -6.56 19.61 -22.02
N ASP A 100 -5.31 20.01 -22.17
CA ASP A 100 -4.57 19.94 -23.43
C ASP A 100 -3.68 18.69 -23.48
N VAL A 101 -3.60 18.07 -24.66
CA VAL A 101 -2.73 16.93 -24.91
C VAL A 101 -1.35 17.44 -25.35
N VAL A 102 -0.32 17.02 -24.64
CA VAL A 102 1.07 17.40 -24.93
C VAL A 102 1.86 16.19 -25.39
N TYR A 103 2.66 16.34 -26.44
CA TYR A 103 3.60 15.35 -26.95
C TYR A 103 5.02 15.85 -26.77
N THR A 104 5.89 15.02 -26.17
CA THR A 104 7.30 15.38 -25.97
C THR A 104 8.17 14.14 -25.93
N ARG A 105 9.45 14.30 -26.18
CA ARG A 105 10.45 13.22 -26.08
C ARG A 105 11.13 13.14 -24.74
N LEU A 106 10.95 14.15 -23.90
CA LEU A 106 11.59 14.22 -22.59
C LEU A 106 10.71 15.01 -21.64
N VAL A 107 10.47 14.45 -20.46
CA VAL A 107 9.80 15.14 -19.36
C VAL A 107 10.72 15.14 -18.15
N ARG A 108 10.91 16.32 -17.59
CA ARG A 108 11.56 16.47 -16.28
C ARG A 108 10.49 16.33 -15.19
N HIS A 109 10.49 15.19 -14.51
CA HIS A 109 9.56 14.95 -13.41
C HIS A 109 10.20 15.44 -12.10
N PRO A 110 9.49 16.29 -11.33
CA PRO A 110 10.05 16.86 -10.08
C PRO A 110 10.15 15.84 -8.95
N GLY A 111 9.69 14.61 -9.16
CA GLY A 111 9.54 13.62 -8.12
C GLY A 111 8.20 13.72 -7.42
N THR A 112 7.92 12.78 -6.53
CA THR A 112 6.71 12.75 -5.72
C THR A 112 7.06 12.69 -4.24
N ARG A 113 6.26 13.39 -3.42
CA ARG A 113 6.39 13.32 -1.97
C ARG A 113 5.92 11.93 -1.50
N ALA A 114 6.63 11.38 -0.52
CA ALA A 114 6.23 10.14 0.12
C ALA A 114 4.83 10.26 0.74
N ASN A 115 4.00 9.26 0.53
CA ASN A 115 2.66 9.16 1.13
C ASN A 115 2.48 7.77 1.72
N ASN A 116 2.91 7.60 2.96
CA ASN A 116 2.79 6.33 3.67
C ASN A 116 1.39 6.16 4.28
N PHE A 117 0.41 5.91 3.44
CA PHE A 117 -0.97 5.70 3.84
C PHE A 117 -1.16 4.42 4.66
N LEU A 118 -0.33 3.40 4.48
CA LEU A 118 -0.39 2.15 5.28
C LEU A 118 0.00 2.41 6.74
N GLU A 119 1.08 3.11 6.98
CA GLU A 119 1.50 3.48 8.34
C GLU A 119 0.46 4.39 9.01
N ARG A 120 -0.08 5.34 8.28
CA ARG A 120 -1.12 6.23 8.75
C ARG A 120 -2.39 5.47 9.14
N ALA A 121 -2.80 4.51 8.31
CA ALA A 121 -3.94 3.64 8.59
C ALA A 121 -3.71 2.78 9.83
N LEU A 122 -2.50 2.25 9.99
CA LEU A 122 -2.13 1.45 11.17
C LEU A 122 -2.24 2.26 12.46
N ARG A 123 -1.81 3.51 12.45
CA ARG A 123 -1.96 4.41 13.60
C ARG A 123 -3.41 4.76 13.90
N LEU A 124 -4.20 5.07 12.88
CA LEU A 124 -5.60 5.45 13.02
C LEU A 124 -6.49 4.28 13.44
N GLY A 125 -6.11 3.07 13.10
CA GLY A 125 -6.87 1.85 13.41
C GLY A 125 -6.55 1.17 14.74
N ARG A 126 -5.71 1.79 15.56
CA ARG A 126 -5.37 1.28 16.90
C ARG A 126 -6.55 1.27 17.86
#